data_044e4982a6627f1d2bc5501ce185ed9c
#
_entry.id   044e4982a6627f1d2bc5501ce185ed9c
#
_cell.length_a   1.000
_cell.length_b   1.000
_cell.length_c   1.000
_cell.angle_alpha   90.00
_cell.angle_beta   90.00
_cell.angle_gamma   90.00
#
_symmetry.space_group_name_H-M   'P 1'
#
loop_
_entity.id
_entity.type
_entity.pdbx_description
1 polymer ?
#
loop_
_entity_poly.entity_id
_entity_poly.type
_entity_poly.pdbx_seq_one_letter_code
_entity_poly.pdbx_strand_id
1 'polypeptide(L)'
;HTDSSAASDVYKRQLIKLLKSFKTESVATLTYKTNSSDEYSDINNVKVIADKSLKAITFTRQKLTSVGSHYLIHLGVYAFKFKTLALYHKLGQCDYEIEESLEQLRLIWNNIPVYCVQVENNKSIGINSIRDLKKARLLYGN
;
A
#
# COMPACT_ATOMS: atom_id res chain seq x y z
N HIS A 1 -7.01 -22.86 -2.04
CA HIS A 1 -7.71 -21.70 -2.58
C HIS A 1 -8.62 -21.02 -1.55
N THR A 2 -9.39 -21.82 -0.79
CA THR A 2 -10.30 -21.29 0.23
C THR A 2 -9.57 -20.56 1.35
N ASP A 3 -8.43 -21.06 1.81
CA ASP A 3 -7.68 -20.47 2.91
C ASP A 3 -7.03 -19.14 2.51
N SER A 4 -6.47 -19.05 1.31
CA SER A 4 -5.88 -17.80 0.81
C SER A 4 -6.95 -16.77 0.50
N SER A 5 -8.12 -17.18 0.03
CA SER A 5 -9.27 -16.30 -0.19
C SER A 5 -9.80 -15.74 1.13
N ALA A 6 -9.90 -16.57 2.18
CA ALA A 6 -10.34 -16.15 3.50
C ALA A 6 -9.34 -15.16 4.14
N ALA A 7 -8.04 -15.44 4.02
CA ALA A 7 -6.99 -14.53 4.51
C ALA A 7 -7.05 -13.19 3.80
N SER A 8 -7.19 -13.19 2.48
CA SER A 8 -7.33 -12.02 1.66
C SER A 8 -8.55 -11.17 2.08
N ASP A 9 -9.69 -11.82 2.38
CA ASP A 9 -10.91 -11.15 2.84
C ASP A 9 -10.73 -10.49 4.20
N VAL A 10 -9.96 -11.09 5.11
CA VAL A 10 -9.64 -10.48 6.41
C VAL A 10 -8.90 -9.16 6.20
N TYR A 11 -7.90 -9.13 5.35
CA TYR A 11 -7.13 -7.92 5.10
C TYR A 11 -7.92 -6.87 4.34
N LYS A 12 -8.77 -7.27 3.40
CA LYS A 12 -9.70 -6.35 2.73
C LYS A 12 -10.61 -5.66 3.73
N ARG A 13 -11.17 -6.41 4.69
CA ARG A 13 -11.99 -5.85 5.76
C ARG A 13 -11.20 -4.90 6.66
N GLN A 14 -9.94 -5.22 6.97
CA GLN A 14 -9.08 -4.34 7.76
C GLN A 14 -8.83 -3.01 7.04
N LEU A 15 -8.57 -3.04 5.73
CA LEU A 15 -8.40 -1.84 4.92
C LEU A 15 -9.65 -0.96 4.95
N ILE A 16 -10.82 -1.55 4.73
CA ILE A 16 -12.09 -0.83 4.73
C ILE A 16 -12.38 -0.25 6.12
N LYS A 17 -12.12 -1.02 7.19
CA LYS A 17 -12.32 -0.56 8.56
C LYS A 17 -11.44 0.64 8.87
N LEU A 18 -10.17 0.59 8.48
CA LEU A 18 -9.24 1.70 8.66
C LEU A 18 -9.74 2.93 7.90
N LEU A 19 -10.15 2.74 6.65
CA LEU A 19 -10.61 3.83 5.80
C LEU A 19 -11.85 4.52 6.38
N LYS A 20 -12.77 3.75 6.95
CA LYS A 20 -13.97 4.28 7.62
C LYS A 20 -13.64 5.15 8.83
N SER A 21 -12.51 4.91 9.48
CA SER A 21 -12.13 5.66 10.68
C SER A 21 -11.68 7.08 10.39
N PHE A 22 -11.36 7.41 9.13
CA PHE A 22 -10.89 8.74 8.75
C PHE A 22 -12.04 9.60 8.22
N LYS A 23 -12.09 10.85 8.67
CA LYS A 23 -13.08 11.83 8.23
C LYS A 23 -12.65 12.57 6.97
N THR A 24 -11.35 12.64 6.72
CA THR A 24 -10.77 13.35 5.58
C THR A 24 -10.45 12.39 4.44
N GLU A 25 -10.15 12.94 3.26
CA GLU A 25 -9.70 12.15 2.13
C GLU A 25 -8.44 11.39 2.48
N SER A 26 -8.48 10.08 2.33
CA SER A 26 -7.37 9.19 2.65
C SER A 26 -7.48 7.89 1.86
N VAL A 27 -6.38 7.16 1.81
CA VAL A 27 -6.27 5.87 1.14
C VAL A 27 -5.63 4.89 2.12
N ALA A 28 -6.06 3.64 2.09
CA ALA A 28 -5.43 2.56 2.85
C ALA A 28 -4.78 1.57 1.89
N THR A 29 -3.64 0.99 2.27
CA THR A 29 -2.92 0.03 1.44
C THR A 29 -2.29 -1.06 2.29
N LEU A 30 -2.01 -2.21 1.66
CA LEU A 30 -1.36 -3.34 2.33
C LEU A 30 0.15 -3.30 2.14
N THR A 31 0.84 -3.60 3.23
CA THR A 31 2.29 -3.69 3.28
C THR A 31 2.71 -4.87 4.15
N TYR A 32 3.95 -5.26 4.07
CA TYR A 32 4.52 -6.18 5.05
C TYR A 32 5.94 -5.78 5.42
N LYS A 33 6.35 -6.24 6.59
CA LYS A 33 7.71 -6.03 7.08
C LYS A 33 8.52 -7.30 6.87
N THR A 34 9.76 -7.14 6.48
CA THR A 34 10.69 -8.25 6.31
C THR A 34 12.04 -7.90 6.93
N ASN A 35 12.80 -8.92 7.33
CA ASN A 35 14.17 -8.79 7.76
C ASN A 35 15.16 -9.09 6.63
N SER A 36 14.66 -9.44 5.45
CA SER A 36 15.48 -9.77 4.29
C SER A 36 16.00 -8.52 3.60
N SER A 37 17.31 -8.31 3.64
CA SER A 37 17.95 -7.24 2.89
C SER A 37 17.78 -7.42 1.38
N ASP A 38 17.66 -8.66 0.90
CA ASP A 38 17.45 -8.95 -0.51
C ASP A 38 16.09 -8.42 -0.99
N GLU A 39 15.05 -8.55 -0.17
CA GLU A 39 13.73 -8.00 -0.52
C GLU A 39 13.77 -6.48 -0.62
N TYR A 40 14.47 -5.80 0.28
CA TYR A 40 14.60 -4.34 0.23
C TYR A 40 15.52 -3.84 -0.89
N SER A 41 16.45 -4.66 -1.34
CA SER A 41 17.34 -4.28 -2.44
C SER A 41 16.80 -4.66 -3.82
N ASP A 42 15.70 -5.41 -3.89
CA ASP A 42 15.08 -5.80 -5.15
C ASP A 42 14.32 -4.64 -5.76
N ILE A 43 14.72 -4.20 -6.94
CA ILE A 43 14.07 -3.11 -7.67
C ILE A 43 12.65 -3.45 -8.13
N ASN A 44 12.31 -4.74 -8.20
CA ASN A 44 10.95 -5.18 -8.52
C ASN A 44 9.98 -5.02 -7.36
N ASN A 45 10.50 -4.93 -6.14
CA ASN A 45 9.71 -4.65 -4.96
C ASN A 45 9.59 -3.15 -4.75
N VAL A 46 8.36 -2.66 -4.62
CA VAL A 46 8.12 -1.29 -4.21
C VAL A 46 8.25 -1.21 -2.69
N LYS A 47 9.09 -0.32 -2.21
CA LYS A 47 9.29 -0.06 -0.78
C LYS A 47 8.47 1.14 -0.36
N VAL A 48 7.96 1.10 0.86
CA VAL A 48 7.26 2.21 1.49
C VAL A 48 8.10 2.68 2.67
N ILE A 49 8.35 3.97 2.72
CA ILE A 49 8.89 4.61 3.91
C ILE A 49 7.70 5.20 4.65
N ALA A 50 7.44 4.72 5.86
CA ALA A 50 6.29 5.13 6.65
C ALA A 50 6.73 5.77 7.96
N ASP A 51 5.90 6.67 8.48
CA ASP A 51 6.12 7.24 9.80
C ASP A 51 5.65 6.28 10.90
N LYS A 52 5.80 6.69 12.16
CA LYS A 52 5.41 5.88 13.31
C LYS A 52 3.91 5.57 13.37
N SER A 53 3.09 6.35 12.68
CA SER A 53 1.64 6.14 12.58
C SER A 53 1.24 5.28 11.40
N LEU A 54 2.22 4.71 10.70
CA LEU A 54 2.04 3.92 9.48
C LEU A 54 1.47 4.72 8.31
N LYS A 55 1.63 6.04 8.35
CA LYS A 55 1.33 6.91 7.22
C LYS A 55 2.53 6.89 6.26
N ALA A 56 2.28 6.64 5.00
CA ALA A 56 3.33 6.62 3.99
C ALA A 56 3.93 8.01 3.79
N ILE A 57 5.26 8.10 3.88
CA ILE A 57 6.02 9.30 3.55
C ILE A 57 6.31 9.30 2.05
N THR A 58 6.77 8.17 1.54
CA THR A 58 6.99 7.99 0.10
C THR A 58 7.04 6.51 -0.28
N PHE A 59 7.02 6.26 -1.59
CA PHE A 59 7.19 4.95 -2.20
C PHE A 59 8.38 5.00 -3.15
N THR A 60 9.15 3.92 -3.24
CA THR A 60 10.31 3.87 -4.13
C THR A 60 10.61 2.44 -4.60
N ARG A 61 11.12 2.33 -5.83
CA ARG A 61 11.72 1.08 -6.33
C ARG A 61 13.21 0.99 -6.06
N GLN A 62 13.81 2.08 -5.62
CA GLN A 62 15.26 2.12 -5.40
C GLN A 62 15.69 1.10 -4.36
N LYS A 63 16.92 0.61 -4.52
CA LYS A 63 17.51 -0.31 -3.56
C LYS A 63 17.71 0.39 -2.23
N LEU A 64 17.22 -0.24 -1.16
CA LEU A 64 17.51 0.20 0.20
C LEU A 64 18.61 -0.69 0.76
N THR A 65 19.73 -0.10 1.17
CA THR A 65 20.92 -0.82 1.63
C THR A 65 20.88 -1.15 3.12
N SER A 66 19.94 -0.59 3.85
CA SER A 66 19.74 -0.85 5.28
C SER A 66 18.29 -1.23 5.57
N VAL A 67 18.11 -2.08 6.57
CA VAL A 67 16.78 -2.45 7.06
C VAL A 67 16.45 -1.55 8.22
N GLY A 68 15.48 -0.67 8.04
CA GLY A 68 14.99 0.21 9.10
C GLY A 68 13.60 -0.18 9.55
N SER A 69 13.23 0.19 10.77
CA SER A 69 11.90 -0.09 11.31
C SER A 69 10.76 0.60 10.55
N HIS A 70 11.11 1.62 9.80
CA HIS A 70 10.15 2.44 9.02
C HIS A 70 10.05 2.03 7.55
N TYR A 71 10.78 0.99 7.13
CA TYR A 71 10.72 0.47 5.76
C TYR A 71 9.78 -0.73 5.69
N LEU A 72 8.90 -0.71 4.70
CA LEU A 72 7.93 -1.76 4.45
C LEU A 72 7.94 -2.13 2.96
N ILE A 73 7.48 -3.33 2.65
CA ILE A 73 7.28 -3.76 1.26
C ILE A 73 5.81 -3.51 0.90
N HIS A 74 5.57 -2.85 -0.21
CA HIS A 74 4.24 -2.53 -0.71
C HIS A 74 3.64 -3.69 -1.49
N LEU A 75 2.38 -4.03 -1.23
CA LEU A 75 1.70 -5.15 -1.88
C LEU A 75 0.80 -4.75 -3.05
N GLY A 76 0.57 -3.45 -3.25
CA GLY A 76 -0.21 -2.98 -4.39
C GLY A 76 -1.73 -3.16 -4.26
N VAL A 77 -2.22 -3.41 -3.05
CA VAL A 77 -3.66 -3.50 -2.76
C VAL A 77 -4.10 -2.25 -2.03
N TYR A 78 -5.10 -1.56 -2.56
CA TYR A 78 -5.58 -0.29 -2.03
C TYR A 78 -7.06 -0.34 -1.69
N ALA A 79 -7.45 0.46 -0.71
CA ALA A 79 -8.85 0.78 -0.47
C ALA A 79 -9.06 2.29 -0.61
N PHE A 80 -10.07 2.66 -1.38
CA PHE A 80 -10.45 4.04 -1.66
C PHE A 80 -11.93 4.24 -1.30
N LYS A 81 -12.26 5.42 -0.82
CA LYS A 81 -13.63 5.91 -0.96
C LYS A 81 -13.85 6.31 -2.42
N PHE A 82 -15.05 6.19 -2.92
CA PHE A 82 -15.38 6.60 -4.30
C PHE A 82 -14.96 8.04 -4.57
N LYS A 83 -15.24 8.92 -3.64
CA LYS A 83 -14.90 10.35 -3.72
C LYS A 83 -13.39 10.56 -3.86
N THR A 84 -12.59 9.83 -3.10
CA THR A 84 -11.14 9.94 -3.14
C THR A 84 -10.59 9.42 -4.47
N LEU A 85 -11.12 8.31 -4.97
CA LEU A 85 -10.71 7.78 -6.26
C LEU A 85 -11.05 8.73 -7.40
N ALA A 86 -12.22 9.34 -7.37
CA ALA A 86 -12.62 10.36 -8.34
C ALA A 86 -11.68 11.57 -8.32
N LEU A 87 -11.31 12.01 -7.11
CA LEU A 87 -10.32 13.09 -6.94
C LEU A 87 -8.97 12.70 -7.51
N TYR A 88 -8.49 11.49 -7.24
CA TYR A 88 -7.24 10.97 -7.77
C TYR A 88 -7.19 11.06 -9.31
N HIS A 89 -8.26 10.66 -9.99
CA HIS A 89 -8.33 10.74 -11.44
C HIS A 89 -8.33 12.17 -11.96
N LYS A 90 -8.96 13.09 -11.25
CA LYS A 90 -9.01 14.50 -11.62
C LYS A 90 -7.65 15.19 -11.50
N LEU A 91 -6.82 14.78 -10.56
CA LEU A 91 -5.52 15.40 -10.31
C LEU A 91 -4.53 15.21 -11.47
N GLY A 92 -4.69 14.15 -12.25
CA GLY A 92 -3.78 13.85 -13.34
C GLY A 92 -2.39 13.43 -12.87
N GLN A 93 -1.56 13.02 -13.80
CA GLN A 93 -0.20 12.56 -13.51
C GLN A 93 0.68 13.71 -13.04
N CYS A 94 1.52 13.46 -12.04
CA CYS A 94 2.58 14.37 -11.64
C CYS A 94 3.94 13.87 -12.11
N ASP A 95 4.93 14.77 -12.21
CA ASP A 95 6.26 14.42 -12.69
C ASP A 95 6.91 13.33 -11.84
N TYR A 96 6.70 13.39 -10.52
CA TYR A 96 7.26 12.42 -9.60
C TYR A 96 6.78 10.99 -9.87
N GLU A 97 5.48 10.80 -10.14
CA GLU A 97 4.96 9.46 -10.47
C GLU A 97 5.49 8.95 -11.80
N ILE A 98 5.71 9.85 -12.77
CA ILE A 98 6.26 9.49 -14.08
C ILE A 98 7.70 9.05 -13.94
N GLU A 99 8.52 9.80 -13.21
CA GLU A 99 9.94 9.50 -13.00
C GLU A 99 10.15 8.16 -12.31
N GLU A 100 9.36 7.86 -11.28
CA GLU A 100 9.47 6.64 -10.49
C GLU A 100 8.65 5.47 -11.06
N SER A 101 7.76 5.73 -12.01
CA SER A 101 6.78 4.76 -12.53
C SER A 101 5.90 4.17 -11.43
N LEU A 102 5.45 5.02 -10.51
CA LEU A 102 4.63 4.65 -9.35
C LEU A 102 3.43 5.61 -9.25
N GLU A 103 2.26 5.13 -9.66
CA GLU A 103 1.03 5.94 -9.70
C GLU A 103 0.57 6.44 -8.33
N GLN A 104 0.89 5.73 -7.25
CA GLN A 104 0.52 6.13 -5.89
C GLN A 104 1.27 7.38 -5.41
N LEU A 105 2.35 7.76 -6.06
CA LEU A 105 3.06 9.00 -5.75
C LEU A 105 2.22 10.24 -6.06
N ARG A 106 1.21 10.12 -6.92
CA ARG A 106 0.22 11.19 -7.15
C ARG A 106 -0.51 11.55 -5.86
N LEU A 107 -0.81 10.56 -5.02
CA LEU A 107 -1.44 10.77 -3.72
C LEU A 107 -0.51 11.55 -2.79
N ILE A 108 0.74 11.10 -2.69
CA ILE A 108 1.75 11.76 -1.85
C ILE A 108 1.98 13.20 -2.31
N TRP A 109 2.14 13.41 -3.60
CA TRP A 109 2.38 14.72 -4.19
C TRP A 109 1.26 15.71 -3.89
N ASN A 110 0.02 15.22 -3.85
CA ASN A 110 -1.17 16.04 -3.61
C ASN A 110 -1.63 16.03 -2.15
N ASN A 111 -0.79 15.57 -1.23
CA ASN A 111 -1.06 15.54 0.21
C ASN A 111 -2.32 14.73 0.60
N ILE A 112 -2.64 13.70 -0.17
CA ILE A 112 -3.68 12.73 0.20
C ILE A 112 -3.02 11.64 1.02
N PRO A 113 -3.34 11.51 2.32
CA PRO A 113 -2.68 10.53 3.17
C PRO A 113 -2.91 9.10 2.71
N VAL A 114 -1.84 8.30 2.73
CA VAL A 114 -1.90 6.86 2.48
C VAL A 114 -1.46 6.15 3.75
N TYR A 115 -2.34 5.37 4.34
CA TYR A 115 -2.06 4.62 5.57
C TYR A 115 -1.82 3.15 5.27
N CYS A 116 -0.80 2.60 5.90
CA CYS A 116 -0.36 1.24 5.68
C CYS A 116 -0.97 0.30 6.71
N VAL A 117 -1.56 -0.81 6.24
CA VAL A 117 -1.93 -1.94 7.08
C VAL A 117 -0.87 -3.01 6.89
N GLN A 118 -0.24 -3.44 7.98
CA GLN A 118 0.78 -4.48 7.91
C GLN A 118 0.14 -5.86 7.88
N VAL A 119 0.52 -6.63 6.87
CA VAL A 119 0.18 -8.05 6.75
C VAL A 119 1.26 -8.84 7.44
N GLU A 120 0.89 -9.80 8.27
CA GLU A 120 1.85 -10.70 8.87
C GLU A 120 2.41 -11.67 7.84
N ASN A 121 3.74 -11.69 7.72
CA ASN A 121 4.43 -12.62 6.83
C ASN A 121 4.62 -13.95 7.54
N ASN A 122 3.54 -14.68 7.76
CA ASN A 122 3.60 -16.01 8.34
C ASN A 122 3.19 -17.07 7.32
N LYS A 123 3.51 -18.33 7.62
CA LYS A 123 3.26 -19.45 6.71
C LYS A 123 1.77 -19.74 6.50
N SER A 124 0.90 -19.29 7.40
CA SER A 124 -0.54 -19.54 7.31
C SER A 124 -1.26 -18.54 6.42
N ILE A 125 -0.65 -17.38 6.17
CA ILE A 125 -1.20 -16.37 5.29
C ILE A 125 -0.19 -16.15 4.16
N GLY A 126 -0.42 -16.79 3.04
CA GLY A 126 0.49 -16.66 1.91
C GLY A 126 0.52 -15.23 1.38
N ILE A 127 1.64 -14.52 1.61
CA ILE A 127 1.87 -13.22 0.97
C ILE A 127 1.73 -13.33 -0.54
N ASN A 128 2.15 -14.46 -1.12
CA ASN A 128 1.99 -14.72 -2.54
C ASN A 128 0.51 -14.70 -2.97
N SER A 129 -0.39 -15.21 -2.13
CA SER A 129 -1.83 -15.17 -2.42
C SER A 129 -2.37 -13.74 -2.40
N ILE A 130 -1.83 -12.87 -1.55
CA ILE A 130 -2.20 -11.45 -1.52
C ILE A 130 -1.59 -10.74 -2.72
N ARG A 131 -0.37 -11.07 -3.12
CA ARG A 131 0.27 -10.54 -4.32
C ARG A 131 -0.50 -10.89 -5.59
N ASP A 132 -1.21 -12.02 -5.62
CA ASP A 132 -2.05 -12.43 -6.75
C ASP A 132 -3.25 -11.48 -6.93
N LEU A 133 -3.61 -10.72 -5.92
CA LEU A 133 -4.62 -9.66 -6.04
C LEU A 133 -4.14 -8.46 -6.88
N LYS A 134 -2.87 -8.38 -7.15
CA LYS A 134 -2.12 -7.37 -7.92
C LYS A 134 -2.90 -6.11 -8.25
N LYS A 135 -2.52 -4.98 -7.64
CA LYS A 135 -3.12 -3.67 -7.91
C LYS A 135 -4.65 -3.64 -7.70
N ALA A 136 -5.17 -4.53 -6.85
CA ALA A 136 -6.57 -4.51 -6.53
C ALA A 136 -6.95 -3.17 -5.89
N ARG A 137 -8.02 -2.58 -6.37
CA ARG A 137 -8.59 -1.36 -5.81
C ARG A 137 -9.94 -1.70 -5.20
N LEU A 138 -10.02 -1.60 -3.89
CA LEU A 138 -11.26 -1.82 -3.16
C LEU A 138 -11.97 -0.48 -3.03
N LEU A 139 -13.23 -0.43 -3.40
CA LEU A 139 -14.03 0.78 -3.32
C LEU A 139 -14.99 0.70 -2.15
N TYR A 140 -15.01 1.77 -1.39
CA TYR A 140 -15.93 1.96 -0.29
C TYR A 140 -16.81 3.18 -0.58
N GLY A 141 -18.13 3.03 -0.39
CA GLY A 141 -19.11 4.07 -0.69
C GLY A 141 -18.90 5.33 0.15
N ASN A 142 -18.86 6.48 -0.51
CA ASN A 142 -18.70 7.83 0.05
C ASN A 142 -17.43 8.04 0.84
#